data_f2de855cfd271dbb7b8cfd39cda0f4af
#
_entry.id   f2de855cfd271dbb7b8cfd39cda0f4af
#
_cell.length_a   1.000
_cell.length_b   1.000
_cell.length_c   1.000
_cell.angle_alpha   90.00
_cell.angle_beta   90.00
_cell.angle_gamma   90.00
#
_symmetry.space_group_name_H-M   'P 1'
#
loop_
_entity.id
_entity.type
_entity.pdbx_description
1 polymer ?
#
loop_
_entity_poly.entity_id
_entity_poly.type
_entity_poly.pdbx_seq_one_letter_code
_entity_poly.pdbx_strand_id
1 'polypeptide(L)'
;EAKVGDSLHLLDTDNDGDSDLFVTTVRMGNVLYENLGDGRFRDISAESGLDYVGHSSGAVFFDYNLDGRLDLYLTNVGNYTTDERGRGGYYVGVENAFSGHLVPEKTETSILYENTGGNEFVDVSSRVELLDGGWSGDASFADLNGDLYPDLYVLNMQGDDHYYENDG
;
A
#
# COMPACT_ATOMS: atom_id res chain seq x y z
N GLU A 1 8.70 -16.45 -10.68
CA GLU A 1 9.94 -16.03 -10.00
C GLU A 1 9.56 -15.56 -8.60
N ALA A 2 10.30 -15.98 -7.55
CA ALA A 2 9.99 -15.54 -6.18
C ALA A 2 10.23 -14.03 -6.05
N LYS A 3 9.22 -13.30 -5.56
CA LYS A 3 9.33 -11.87 -5.23
C LYS A 3 9.86 -11.71 -3.80
N VAL A 4 10.60 -10.64 -3.55
CA VAL A 4 11.05 -10.28 -2.19
C VAL A 4 10.03 -9.31 -1.63
N GLY A 5 9.26 -9.75 -0.63
CA GLY A 5 8.27 -8.93 0.06
C GLY A 5 8.88 -8.06 1.14
N ASP A 6 8.23 -6.93 1.44
CA ASP A 6 8.58 -6.01 2.52
C ASP A 6 7.60 -6.14 3.69
N SER A 7 6.30 -6.12 3.43
CA SER A 7 5.25 -6.43 4.41
C SER A 7 4.27 -7.47 3.90
N LEU A 8 3.56 -8.11 4.83
CA LEU A 8 2.61 -9.18 4.54
C LEU A 8 1.35 -8.99 5.37
N HIS A 9 0.19 -9.06 4.73
CA HIS A 9 -1.12 -8.86 5.33
C HIS A 9 -2.05 -10.02 4.99
N LEU A 10 -2.80 -10.49 6.00
CA LEU A 10 -3.85 -11.51 5.85
C LEU A 10 -5.19 -10.84 6.14
N LEU A 11 -6.12 -10.89 5.21
CA LEU A 11 -7.42 -10.23 5.29
C LEU A 11 -8.38 -10.81 4.26
N ASP A 12 -9.66 -10.67 4.49
CA ASP A 12 -10.73 -11.07 3.58
C ASP A 12 -11.04 -9.87 2.66
N THR A 13 -10.55 -9.90 1.41
CA THR A 13 -10.64 -8.76 0.48
C THR A 13 -11.92 -8.74 -0.34
N ASP A 14 -12.61 -9.87 -0.46
CA ASP A 14 -13.86 -10.00 -1.23
C ASP A 14 -15.09 -10.38 -0.41
N ASN A 15 -14.93 -10.48 0.92
CA ASN A 15 -15.96 -10.83 1.88
C ASN A 15 -16.54 -12.26 1.67
N ASP A 16 -15.71 -13.22 1.23
CA ASP A 16 -16.11 -14.61 1.07
C ASP A 16 -15.90 -15.46 2.36
N GLY A 17 -15.23 -14.91 3.37
CA GLY A 17 -14.95 -15.51 4.67
C GLY A 17 -13.61 -16.22 4.76
N ASP A 18 -12.83 -16.26 3.69
CA ASP A 18 -11.48 -16.81 3.66
C ASP A 18 -10.44 -15.67 3.64
N SER A 19 -9.31 -15.84 4.32
CA SER A 19 -8.29 -14.79 4.35
C SER A 19 -7.38 -14.88 3.14
N ASP A 20 -7.31 -13.79 2.40
CA ASP A 20 -6.38 -13.54 1.30
C ASP A 20 -5.02 -13.08 1.81
N LEU A 21 -4.04 -13.02 0.92
CA LEU A 21 -2.68 -12.65 1.24
C LEU A 21 -2.21 -11.49 0.35
N PHE A 22 -1.97 -10.32 0.94
CA PHE A 22 -1.35 -9.19 0.26
C PHE A 22 0.10 -9.02 0.69
N VAL A 23 0.99 -8.81 -0.28
CA VAL A 23 2.44 -8.64 -0.06
C VAL A 23 2.91 -7.37 -0.78
N THR A 24 3.49 -6.44 -0.03
CA THR A 24 4.19 -5.29 -0.62
C THR A 24 5.57 -5.69 -1.09
N THR A 25 6.07 -5.06 -2.12
CA THR A 25 7.40 -5.34 -2.68
C THR A 25 8.12 -4.07 -3.09
N VAL A 26 9.45 -4.15 -3.16
CA VAL A 26 10.27 -3.10 -3.75
C VAL A 26 10.53 -3.44 -5.21
N ARG A 27 9.94 -2.67 -6.14
CA ARG A 27 10.11 -2.72 -7.60
C ARG A 27 9.75 -4.05 -8.30
N MET A 28 9.09 -4.97 -7.61
CA MET A 28 8.75 -6.28 -8.19
C MET A 28 7.26 -6.43 -8.51
N GLY A 29 6.46 -5.39 -8.29
CA GLY A 29 5.00 -5.40 -8.29
C GLY A 29 4.46 -6.05 -7.01
N ASN A 30 3.56 -5.37 -6.33
CA ASN A 30 2.88 -5.93 -5.16
C ASN A 30 2.05 -7.15 -5.56
N VAL A 31 1.70 -7.97 -4.61
CA VAL A 31 1.01 -9.24 -4.90
C VAL A 31 -0.22 -9.40 -4.04
N LEU A 32 -1.35 -9.67 -4.70
CA LEU A 32 -2.55 -10.16 -4.03
C LEU A 32 -2.80 -11.61 -4.44
N TYR A 33 -2.84 -12.49 -3.44
CA TYR A 33 -3.22 -13.88 -3.58
C TYR A 33 -4.61 -14.10 -3.00
N GLU A 34 -5.59 -14.43 -3.84
CA GLU A 34 -6.91 -14.88 -3.43
C GLU A 34 -6.82 -16.29 -2.85
N ASN A 35 -7.43 -16.48 -1.67
CA ASN A 35 -7.60 -17.80 -1.06
C ASN A 35 -8.81 -18.51 -1.68
N LEU A 36 -8.64 -19.71 -2.18
CA LEU A 36 -9.71 -20.49 -2.81
C LEU A 36 -10.47 -21.40 -1.84
N GLY A 37 -10.26 -21.24 -0.51
CA GLY A 37 -10.97 -21.99 0.54
C GLY A 37 -10.56 -23.47 0.70
N ASP A 38 -9.68 -23.97 -0.15
CA ASP A 38 -9.24 -25.38 -0.14
C ASP A 38 -7.73 -25.55 0.12
N GLY A 39 -7.09 -24.48 0.66
CA GLY A 39 -5.66 -24.41 0.93
C GLY A 39 -4.81 -24.05 -0.29
N ARG A 40 -5.43 -23.61 -1.36
CA ARG A 40 -4.77 -23.07 -2.55
C ARG A 40 -4.99 -21.57 -2.66
N PHE A 41 -4.02 -20.89 -3.24
CA PHE A 41 -4.05 -19.46 -3.53
C PHE A 41 -3.88 -19.21 -5.02
N ARG A 42 -4.54 -18.18 -5.53
CA ARG A 42 -4.43 -17.70 -6.90
C ARG A 42 -3.84 -16.29 -6.92
N ASP A 43 -2.81 -16.05 -7.71
CA ASP A 43 -2.28 -14.70 -7.93
C ASP A 43 -3.26 -13.90 -8.79
N ILE A 44 -3.85 -12.88 -8.21
CA ILE A 44 -4.80 -11.97 -8.87
C ILE A 44 -4.29 -10.53 -8.92
N SER A 45 -2.99 -10.32 -8.70
CA SER A 45 -2.39 -8.99 -8.56
C SER A 45 -2.72 -8.05 -9.72
N ALA A 46 -2.56 -8.53 -10.96
CA ALA A 46 -2.84 -7.71 -12.14
C ALA A 46 -4.35 -7.55 -12.40
N GLU A 47 -5.14 -8.57 -12.07
CA GLU A 47 -6.60 -8.55 -12.22
C GLU A 47 -7.24 -7.56 -11.23
N SER A 48 -6.69 -7.51 -10.01
CA SER A 48 -7.17 -6.64 -8.94
C SER A 48 -6.75 -5.17 -9.09
N GLY A 49 -5.74 -4.85 -9.90
CA GLY A 49 -5.16 -3.50 -10.01
C GLY A 49 -4.15 -3.18 -8.91
N LEU A 50 -3.75 -4.14 -8.08
CA LEU A 50 -2.82 -3.94 -6.96
C LEU A 50 -1.35 -4.32 -7.27
N ASP A 51 -1.00 -4.56 -8.52
CA ASP A 51 0.35 -4.92 -8.96
C ASP A 51 1.31 -3.73 -9.09
N TYR A 52 1.09 -2.67 -8.30
CA TYR A 52 1.90 -1.45 -8.32
C TYR A 52 3.39 -1.76 -8.23
N VAL A 53 4.17 -1.15 -9.12
CA VAL A 53 5.63 -1.31 -9.22
C VAL A 53 6.32 -0.05 -8.72
N GLY A 54 6.73 -0.06 -7.46
CA GLY A 54 7.43 1.06 -6.81
C GLY A 54 8.14 0.58 -5.55
N HIS A 55 8.36 1.49 -4.61
CA HIS A 55 9.02 1.19 -3.34
C HIS A 55 7.98 1.17 -2.22
N SER A 56 7.10 0.16 -2.24
CA SER A 56 6.05 0.01 -1.24
C SER A 56 6.63 -0.51 0.08
N SER A 57 6.29 0.15 1.19
CA SER A 57 6.77 -0.17 2.54
C SER A 57 5.73 -0.90 3.37
N GLY A 58 4.49 -0.47 3.34
CA GLY A 58 3.41 -1.02 4.14
C GLY A 58 2.06 -0.94 3.46
N ALA A 59 1.06 -1.50 4.12
CA ALA A 59 -0.31 -1.49 3.66
C ALA A 59 -1.26 -1.45 4.86
N VAL A 60 -2.28 -0.60 4.80
CA VAL A 60 -3.33 -0.51 5.81
C VAL A 60 -4.67 -0.75 5.12
N PHE A 61 -5.37 -1.77 5.59
CA PHE A 61 -6.70 -2.09 5.07
C PHE A 61 -7.77 -1.61 6.04
N PHE A 62 -8.72 -0.83 5.54
CA PHE A 62 -9.84 -0.28 6.31
C PHE A 62 -10.96 0.14 5.36
N ASP A 63 -12.17 0.18 5.86
CA ASP A 63 -13.35 0.63 5.12
C ASP A 63 -13.47 2.16 5.28
N TYR A 64 -12.84 2.93 4.34
CA TYR A 64 -12.79 4.38 4.48
C TYR A 64 -14.13 5.06 4.17
N ASN A 65 -14.95 4.45 3.31
CA ASN A 65 -16.20 5.00 2.82
C ASN A 65 -17.44 4.37 3.47
N LEU A 66 -17.26 3.44 4.43
CA LEU A 66 -18.28 2.72 5.18
C LEU A 66 -19.24 1.90 4.28
N ASP A 67 -18.72 1.32 3.20
CA ASP A 67 -19.50 0.50 2.29
C ASP A 67 -19.45 -1.02 2.61
N GLY A 68 -18.71 -1.40 3.64
CA GLY A 68 -18.57 -2.77 4.14
C GLY A 68 -17.49 -3.59 3.42
N ARG A 69 -16.67 -2.96 2.59
CA ARG A 69 -15.50 -3.58 1.97
C ARG A 69 -14.20 -2.98 2.51
N LEU A 70 -13.16 -3.78 2.54
CA LEU A 70 -11.84 -3.28 2.93
C LEU A 70 -11.15 -2.61 1.75
N ASP A 71 -10.88 -1.32 1.90
CA ASP A 71 -10.06 -0.51 1.01
C ASP A 71 -8.59 -0.61 1.44
N LEU A 72 -7.68 -0.14 0.60
CA LEU A 72 -6.24 -0.22 0.86
C LEU A 72 -5.58 1.15 0.80
N TYR A 73 -4.93 1.57 1.89
CA TYR A 73 -3.91 2.61 1.83
C TYR A 73 -2.52 1.98 1.74
N LEU A 74 -1.87 2.16 0.59
CA LEU A 74 -0.54 1.65 0.28
C LEU A 74 0.50 2.73 0.57
N THR A 75 1.39 2.50 1.53
CA THR A 75 2.47 3.44 1.84
C THR A 75 3.67 3.18 0.93
N ASN A 76 4.16 4.26 0.32
CA ASN A 76 5.34 4.24 -0.53
C ASN A 76 6.43 5.13 0.07
N VAL A 77 7.67 4.69 -0.01
CA VAL A 77 8.80 5.49 0.45
C VAL A 77 9.33 6.34 -0.69
N GLY A 78 10.24 5.97 -1.43
CA GLY A 78 10.78 6.73 -2.54
C GLY A 78 11.82 5.90 -3.29
N ASN A 79 12.24 6.40 -4.42
CA ASN A 79 13.19 5.69 -5.27
C ASN A 79 14.60 5.70 -4.64
N TYR A 80 14.90 4.70 -3.81
CA TYR A 80 16.18 4.53 -3.14
C TYR A 80 17.04 3.41 -3.74
N THR A 81 16.61 2.78 -4.82
CA THR A 81 17.34 1.68 -5.44
C THR A 81 17.78 1.98 -6.87
N THR A 82 18.83 1.28 -7.32
CA THR A 82 19.26 1.23 -8.72
C THR A 82 18.52 0.15 -9.49
N ASP A 83 18.77 0.03 -10.80
CA ASP A 83 18.25 -1.08 -11.60
C ASP A 83 19.06 -2.37 -11.43
N GLU A 84 20.17 -2.32 -10.70
CA GLU A 84 21.06 -3.46 -10.46
C GLU A 84 20.47 -4.37 -9.38
N ARG A 85 20.39 -5.67 -9.69
CA ARG A 85 20.04 -6.70 -8.70
C ARG A 85 21.29 -7.26 -8.05
N GLY A 86 21.37 -7.15 -6.74
CA GLY A 86 22.43 -7.76 -5.93
C GLY A 86 22.16 -9.23 -5.62
N ARG A 87 23.00 -9.78 -4.77
CA ARG A 87 22.90 -11.16 -4.30
C ARG A 87 21.59 -11.37 -3.52
N GLY A 88 20.84 -12.42 -3.85
CA GLY A 88 19.56 -12.73 -3.19
C GLY A 88 18.35 -12.06 -3.82
N GLY A 89 18.51 -11.36 -4.97
CA GLY A 89 17.40 -10.79 -5.71
C GLY A 89 16.99 -9.38 -5.30
N TYR A 90 17.64 -8.79 -4.30
CA TYR A 90 17.40 -7.40 -3.90
C TYR A 90 17.93 -6.42 -4.93
N TYR A 91 17.24 -5.29 -5.09
CA TYR A 91 17.79 -4.15 -5.82
C TYR A 91 18.84 -3.42 -4.97
N VAL A 92 19.94 -3.03 -5.61
CA VAL A 92 21.03 -2.33 -4.92
C VAL A 92 20.59 -0.90 -4.62
N GLY A 93 20.80 -0.44 -3.37
CA GLY A 93 20.50 0.92 -2.96
C GLY A 93 21.40 1.96 -3.68
N VAL A 94 20.84 3.14 -3.95
CA VAL A 94 21.63 4.29 -4.43
C VAL A 94 22.47 4.86 -3.31
N GLU A 95 23.60 5.51 -3.66
CA GLU A 95 24.37 6.28 -2.70
C GLU A 95 23.51 7.40 -2.09
N ASN A 96 23.55 7.58 -0.79
CA ASN A 96 22.72 8.54 -0.06
C ASN A 96 21.19 8.30 -0.23
N ALA A 97 20.76 7.05 -0.31
CA ALA A 97 19.35 6.68 -0.46
C ALA A 97 18.43 7.41 0.52
N PHE A 98 18.81 7.49 1.80
CA PHE A 98 18.02 8.14 2.85
C PHE A 98 17.94 9.68 2.78
N SER A 99 18.68 10.33 1.90
CA SER A 99 18.50 11.76 1.62
C SER A 99 17.59 12.05 0.43
N GLY A 100 17.00 11.03 -0.17
CA GLY A 100 16.13 11.12 -1.33
C GLY A 100 14.87 11.97 -1.10
N HIS A 101 14.37 12.04 0.14
CA HIS A 101 13.25 12.89 0.54
C HIS A 101 13.51 14.40 0.32
N LEU A 102 14.77 14.83 0.26
CA LEU A 102 15.14 16.20 -0.07
C LEU A 102 15.06 16.49 -1.58
N VAL A 103 14.79 15.46 -2.38
CA VAL A 103 14.73 15.53 -3.84
C VAL A 103 13.35 15.09 -4.27
N PRO A 104 12.40 16.01 -4.55
CA PRO A 104 11.00 15.66 -4.86
C PRO A 104 10.84 14.61 -5.97
N GLU A 105 11.76 14.57 -6.93
CA GLU A 105 11.72 13.61 -8.04
C GLU A 105 12.02 12.17 -7.61
N LYS A 106 12.49 11.98 -6.38
CA LYS A 106 12.75 10.65 -5.79
C LYS A 106 11.67 10.19 -4.84
N THR A 107 10.71 11.02 -4.50
CA THR A 107 9.58 10.60 -3.66
C THR A 107 8.58 9.83 -4.50
N GLU A 108 7.94 8.84 -3.89
CA GLU A 108 6.79 8.14 -4.45
C GLU A 108 5.56 8.45 -3.60
N THR A 109 4.45 8.78 -4.25
CA THR A 109 3.21 9.09 -3.55
C THR A 109 2.58 7.80 -3.02
N SER A 110 2.12 7.81 -1.78
CA SER A 110 1.27 6.76 -1.23
C SER A 110 -0.09 6.77 -1.90
N ILE A 111 -0.78 5.64 -1.94
CA ILE A 111 -1.97 5.45 -2.79
C ILE A 111 -3.13 4.94 -1.94
N LEU A 112 -4.30 5.58 -2.05
CA LEU A 112 -5.56 5.04 -1.57
C LEU A 112 -6.28 4.33 -2.71
N TYR A 113 -6.51 3.03 -2.53
CA TYR A 113 -7.30 2.20 -3.43
C TYR A 113 -8.66 1.91 -2.83
N GLU A 114 -9.73 2.21 -3.56
CA GLU A 114 -11.09 1.82 -3.24
C GLU A 114 -11.38 0.42 -3.77
N ASN A 115 -11.90 -0.46 -2.93
CA ASN A 115 -12.38 -1.77 -3.30
C ASN A 115 -13.79 -1.66 -3.89
N THR A 116 -13.92 -1.85 -5.19
CA THR A 116 -15.20 -1.77 -5.90
C THR A 116 -16.01 -3.08 -5.85
N GLY A 117 -15.47 -4.10 -5.17
CA GLY A 117 -16.06 -5.42 -5.01
C GLY A 117 -15.42 -6.46 -5.95
N GLY A 118 -15.46 -7.73 -5.54
CA GLY A 118 -14.91 -8.85 -6.32
C GLY A 118 -13.40 -8.77 -6.53
N ASN A 119 -12.68 -8.26 -5.54
CA ASN A 119 -11.24 -8.06 -5.58
C ASN A 119 -10.75 -7.06 -6.66
N GLU A 120 -11.60 -6.11 -7.09
CA GLU A 120 -11.20 -5.02 -7.98
C GLU A 120 -10.94 -3.74 -7.18
N PHE A 121 -9.75 -3.16 -7.32
CA PHE A 121 -9.29 -1.98 -6.62
C PHE A 121 -8.96 -0.85 -7.59
N VAL A 122 -9.38 0.37 -7.26
CA VAL A 122 -9.20 1.57 -8.08
C VAL A 122 -8.50 2.66 -7.29
N ASP A 123 -7.43 3.25 -7.83
CA ASP A 123 -6.76 4.40 -7.23
C ASP A 123 -7.71 5.61 -7.19
N VAL A 124 -7.99 6.06 -5.99
CA VAL A 124 -8.87 7.21 -5.71
C VAL A 124 -8.15 8.37 -5.04
N SER A 125 -6.84 8.28 -4.84
CA SER A 125 -6.03 9.25 -4.12
C SER A 125 -6.27 10.69 -4.59
N SER A 126 -6.30 10.90 -5.90
CA SER A 126 -6.56 12.24 -6.46
C SER A 126 -8.00 12.71 -6.28
N ARG A 127 -8.97 11.78 -6.19
CA ARG A 127 -10.39 12.12 -6.01
C ARG A 127 -10.66 12.63 -4.59
N VAL A 128 -9.96 12.06 -3.60
CA VAL A 128 -10.11 12.40 -2.19
C VAL A 128 -9.00 13.34 -1.70
N GLU A 129 -8.19 13.88 -2.61
CA GLU A 129 -7.07 14.79 -2.32
C GLU A 129 -6.03 14.25 -1.33
N LEU A 130 -5.94 12.91 -1.20
CA LEU A 130 -4.97 12.22 -0.35
C LEU A 130 -3.68 11.97 -1.14
N LEU A 131 -2.79 12.97 -1.17
CA LEU A 131 -1.56 12.95 -1.95
C LEU A 131 -0.35 13.08 -1.00
N ASP A 132 0.04 11.97 -0.38
CA ASP A 132 1.21 11.93 0.51
C ASP A 132 2.45 11.46 -0.25
N GLY A 133 3.46 12.32 -0.35
CA GLY A 133 4.76 12.03 -0.97
C GLY A 133 5.92 12.07 0.02
N GLY A 134 5.67 11.81 1.30
CA GLY A 134 6.60 12.03 2.41
C GLY A 134 7.48 10.87 2.82
N TRP A 135 7.80 9.88 2.02
CA TRP A 135 8.52 8.66 2.45
C TRP A 135 7.78 7.92 3.57
N SER A 136 6.56 7.54 3.29
CA SER A 136 5.67 6.92 4.25
C SER A 136 6.17 5.54 4.68
N GLY A 137 6.45 5.39 5.98
CA GLY A 137 6.92 4.13 6.55
C GLY A 137 5.77 3.22 6.95
N ASP A 138 4.71 3.81 7.48
CA ASP A 138 3.53 3.10 8.00
C ASP A 138 2.34 4.07 8.07
N ALA A 139 1.15 3.53 8.30
CA ALA A 139 -0.06 4.31 8.56
C ALA A 139 -0.97 3.58 9.53
N SER A 140 -1.92 4.31 10.12
CA SER A 140 -2.95 3.75 10.98
C SER A 140 -4.23 4.55 10.83
N PHE A 141 -5.36 3.93 11.16
CA PHE A 141 -6.66 4.56 11.06
C PHE A 141 -7.44 4.46 12.38
N ALA A 142 -8.23 5.48 12.66
CA ALA A 142 -9.20 5.50 13.75
C ALA A 142 -10.17 6.67 13.56
N ASP A 143 -11.38 6.57 14.09
CA ASP A 143 -12.26 7.72 14.25
C ASP A 143 -11.70 8.58 15.42
N LEU A 144 -10.96 9.63 15.09
CA LEU A 144 -10.27 10.49 16.06
C LEU A 144 -11.10 11.71 16.48
N ASN A 145 -12.06 12.11 15.64
CA ASN A 145 -12.93 13.27 15.89
C ASN A 145 -14.32 12.89 16.42
N GLY A 146 -14.72 11.60 16.32
CA GLY A 146 -15.99 11.07 16.85
C GLY A 146 -17.16 11.22 15.88
N ASP A 147 -16.90 11.31 14.57
CA ASP A 147 -17.92 11.46 13.52
C ASP A 147 -18.33 10.14 12.85
N LEU A 148 -17.69 9.03 13.26
CA LEU A 148 -17.87 7.66 12.79
C LEU A 148 -17.14 7.30 11.49
N TYR A 149 -16.52 8.24 10.81
CA TYR A 149 -15.65 7.94 9.67
C TYR A 149 -14.22 7.68 10.17
N PRO A 150 -13.51 6.72 9.60
CA PRO A 150 -12.13 6.45 9.99
C PRO A 150 -11.18 7.49 9.36
N ASP A 151 -10.51 8.25 10.21
CA ASP A 151 -9.43 9.14 9.84
C ASP A 151 -8.14 8.36 9.60
N LEU A 152 -7.20 8.93 8.88
CA LEU A 152 -5.92 8.32 8.57
C LEU A 152 -4.76 9.13 9.15
N TYR A 153 -3.85 8.45 9.86
CA TYR A 153 -2.59 9.01 10.31
C TYR A 153 -1.43 8.31 9.59
N VAL A 154 -0.61 9.09 8.89
CA VAL A 154 0.52 8.59 8.09
C VAL A 154 1.82 8.97 8.76
N LEU A 155 2.63 7.96 9.05
CA LEU A 155 3.96 8.10 9.62
C LEU A 155 5.01 8.21 8.50
N ASN A 156 5.64 9.36 8.40
CA ASN A 156 6.71 9.60 7.45
C ASN A 156 8.07 9.38 8.09
N MET A 157 8.87 8.47 7.53
CA MET A 157 10.24 8.23 8.00
C MET A 157 11.11 9.48 7.86
N GLN A 158 10.75 10.36 6.93
CA GLN A 158 11.42 11.62 6.67
C GLN A 158 10.40 12.64 6.18
N GLY A 159 10.28 13.75 6.88
CA GLY A 159 9.25 14.77 6.69
C GLY A 159 8.30 14.81 7.90
N ASP A 160 7.27 15.60 7.78
CA ASP A 160 6.23 15.68 8.79
C ASP A 160 5.26 14.51 8.64
N ASP A 161 4.77 13.99 9.77
CA ASP A 161 3.65 13.07 9.76
C ASP A 161 2.38 13.79 9.33
N HIS A 162 1.46 13.07 8.69
CA HIS A 162 0.22 13.65 8.21
C HIS A 162 -1.01 13.02 8.89
N TYR A 163 -1.94 13.88 9.26
CA TYR A 163 -3.28 13.50 9.69
C TYR A 163 -4.28 13.93 8.61
N TYR A 164 -5.05 12.98 8.13
CA TYR A 164 -6.13 13.19 7.17
C TYR A 164 -7.45 12.92 7.86
N GLU A 165 -8.25 13.97 8.03
CA GLU A 165 -9.61 13.88 8.54
C GLU A 165 -10.54 13.42 7.40
N ASN A 166 -11.34 12.40 7.69
CA ASN A 166 -12.33 11.87 6.76
C ASN A 166 -13.69 12.48 7.11
N ASP A 167 -14.25 13.28 6.24
CA ASP A 167 -15.53 13.99 6.42
C ASP A 167 -16.72 13.31 5.71
N GLY A 168 -16.54 12.10 5.17
CA GLY A 168 -17.56 11.27 4.52
C GLY A 168 -17.73 11.46 3.02
#